data_1fddb039f0ea672afedae3d3f15694ed
#
_entry.id   1fddb039f0ea672afedae3d3f15694ed
#
_cell.length_a   1.000
_cell.length_b   1.000
_cell.length_c   1.000
_cell.angle_alpha   90.00
_cell.angle_beta   90.00
_cell.angle_gamma   90.00
#
_symmetry.space_group_name_H-M   'P 1'
#
loop_
_entity.id
_entity.type
_entity.pdbx_description
1 polymer ?
#
loop_
_entity_poly.entity_id
_entity_poly.type
_entity_poly.pdbx_seq_one_letter_code
_entity_poly.pdbx_strand_id
1 'polypeptide(L)'
;MPLGSPIGSAQGIRNAANIAMIIEEARIPIIIDAGIGVPSEAAQAMEMGADGVLINSAIALAKNPTLMAQAFSKATEAGRDAYLSGRLHEKPLANPSSPLEGVISNN
;
A
#
# COMPACT_ATOMS: atom_id res chain seq x y z
N MET A 1 -16.59 3.57 -0.84
CA MET A 1 -15.17 3.68 -0.55
C MET A 1 -14.83 2.84 0.67
N PRO A 2 -14.06 1.80 0.48
CA PRO A 2 -13.76 0.92 1.62
C PRO A 2 -12.85 1.60 2.63
N LEU A 3 -13.02 1.24 3.88
CA LEU A 3 -12.21 1.77 4.96
C LEU A 3 -11.07 0.80 5.26
N GLY A 4 -9.85 1.30 5.42
CA GLY A 4 -8.71 0.50 5.83
C GLY A 4 -8.81 0.13 7.30
N SER A 5 -9.28 1.05 8.12
CA SER A 5 -9.55 0.85 9.53
C SER A 5 -10.43 2.02 9.99
N PRO A 6 -10.81 2.08 11.26
CA PRO A 6 -11.68 3.17 11.72
C PRO A 6 -11.11 4.55 11.39
N ILE A 7 -11.99 5.43 11.00
CA ILE A 7 -11.62 6.79 10.59
C ILE A 7 -10.85 7.48 11.71
N GLY A 8 -9.70 8.06 11.36
CA GLY A 8 -8.87 8.81 12.30
C GLY A 8 -8.03 7.95 13.23
N SER A 9 -8.06 6.63 13.09
CA SER A 9 -7.35 5.73 13.99
C SER A 9 -5.88 5.59 13.66
N ALA A 10 -5.48 5.81 12.41
CA ALA A 10 -4.10 5.61 11.93
C ALA A 10 -3.58 4.20 12.24
N GLN A 11 -4.45 3.21 12.20
CA GLN A 11 -4.09 1.84 12.54
C GLN A 11 -3.66 1.00 11.35
N GLY A 12 -3.66 1.59 10.16
CA GLY A 12 -3.22 0.90 8.96
C GLY A 12 -4.34 0.10 8.31
N ILE A 13 -3.95 -0.77 7.39
CA ILE A 13 -4.89 -1.58 6.61
C ILE A 13 -5.10 -2.90 7.32
N ARG A 14 -6.28 -3.07 7.94
CA ARG A 14 -6.55 -4.21 8.79
C ARG A 14 -7.13 -5.41 8.08
N ASN A 15 -7.95 -5.19 7.08
CA ASN A 15 -8.60 -6.27 6.34
C ASN A 15 -8.05 -6.34 4.93
N ALA A 16 -6.72 -6.48 4.82
CA ALA A 16 -6.06 -6.43 3.52
C ALA A 16 -6.63 -7.48 2.56
N ALA A 17 -6.94 -8.68 3.06
CA ALA A 17 -7.48 -9.74 2.20
C ALA A 17 -8.84 -9.36 1.64
N ASN A 18 -9.72 -8.80 2.48
CA ASN A 18 -11.05 -8.37 2.01
C ASN A 18 -10.94 -7.20 1.04
N ILE A 19 -10.05 -6.26 1.34
CA ILE A 19 -9.83 -5.10 0.47
C ILE A 19 -9.30 -5.56 -0.89
N ALA A 20 -8.36 -6.50 -0.88
CA ALA A 20 -7.80 -7.04 -2.11
C ALA A 20 -8.89 -7.72 -2.95
N MET A 21 -9.80 -8.47 -2.31
CA MET A 21 -10.93 -9.07 -3.02
C MET A 21 -11.84 -8.04 -3.66
N ILE A 22 -12.15 -6.98 -2.91
CA ILE A 22 -12.99 -5.91 -3.43
C ILE A 22 -12.34 -5.26 -4.65
N ILE A 23 -11.04 -4.99 -4.57
CA ILE A 23 -10.31 -4.38 -5.67
C ILE A 23 -10.33 -5.30 -6.89
N GLU A 24 -10.06 -6.58 -6.67
CA GLU A 24 -9.97 -7.55 -7.76
C GLU A 24 -11.28 -7.67 -8.52
N GLU A 25 -12.41 -7.58 -7.81
CA GLU A 25 -13.72 -7.73 -8.42
C GLU A 25 -14.35 -6.42 -8.87
N ALA A 26 -13.74 -5.30 -8.50
CA ALA A 26 -14.32 -4.00 -8.78
C ALA A 26 -14.26 -3.66 -10.27
N ARG A 27 -15.32 -3.06 -10.77
CA ARG A 27 -15.39 -2.57 -12.14
C ARG A 27 -15.42 -1.05 -12.19
N ILE A 28 -15.22 -0.42 -11.04
CA ILE A 28 -15.15 1.03 -10.90
C ILE A 28 -13.89 1.33 -10.10
N PRO A 29 -13.40 2.58 -10.16
CA PRO A 29 -12.21 2.96 -9.39
C PRO A 29 -12.45 2.78 -7.89
N ILE A 30 -11.42 2.28 -7.20
CA ILE A 30 -11.45 2.06 -5.77
C ILE A 30 -10.42 2.98 -5.11
N ILE A 31 -10.92 3.80 -4.19
CA ILE A 31 -10.08 4.71 -3.39
C ILE A 31 -10.11 4.22 -1.95
N ILE A 32 -8.95 4.01 -1.37
CA ILE A 32 -8.85 3.57 0.03
C ILE A 32 -8.70 4.79 0.91
N ASP A 33 -9.57 4.91 1.89
CA ASP A 33 -9.63 6.04 2.80
C ASP A 33 -9.62 5.52 4.23
N ALA A 34 -9.13 6.35 5.14
CA ALA A 34 -9.09 6.10 6.58
C ALA A 34 -8.10 4.99 6.95
N GLY A 35 -7.53 5.15 8.11
CA GLY A 35 -6.61 4.16 8.68
C GLY A 35 -5.20 4.18 8.12
N ILE A 36 -4.94 4.98 7.12
CA ILE A 36 -3.58 5.11 6.57
C ILE A 36 -2.83 6.15 7.39
N GLY A 37 -1.83 5.69 8.13
CA GLY A 37 -1.09 6.56 9.04
C GLY A 37 0.32 6.86 8.62
N VAL A 38 0.91 6.04 7.76
CA VAL A 38 2.29 6.23 7.31
C VAL A 38 2.40 5.89 5.83
N PRO A 39 3.44 6.41 5.16
CA PRO A 39 3.59 6.20 3.70
C PRO A 39 3.64 4.74 3.27
N SER A 40 4.22 3.86 4.08
CA SER A 40 4.29 2.44 3.71
C SER A 40 2.90 1.82 3.53
N GLU A 41 1.91 2.31 4.28
CA GLU A 41 0.54 1.81 4.13
C GLU A 41 -0.11 2.31 2.85
N ALA A 42 0.23 3.51 2.42
CA ALA A 42 -0.23 4.01 1.12
C ALA A 42 0.37 3.17 0.00
N ALA A 43 1.65 2.86 0.11
CA ALA A 43 2.30 2.00 -0.88
C ALA A 43 1.64 0.63 -0.93
N GLN A 44 1.33 0.06 0.24
CA GLN A 44 0.66 -1.25 0.31
C GLN A 44 -0.69 -1.20 -0.39
N ALA A 45 -1.48 -0.15 -0.16
CA ALA A 45 -2.79 -0.01 -0.80
C ALA A 45 -2.64 0.02 -2.32
N MET A 46 -1.68 0.77 -2.82
CA MET A 46 -1.47 0.87 -4.26
C MET A 46 -0.94 -0.44 -4.84
N GLU A 47 -0.11 -1.17 -4.07
CA GLU A 47 0.38 -2.48 -4.51
C GLU A 47 -0.74 -3.49 -4.65
N MET A 48 -1.82 -3.34 -3.89
CA MET A 48 -3.00 -4.20 -4.00
C MET A 48 -3.85 -3.86 -5.21
N GLY A 49 -3.57 -2.76 -5.88
CA GLY A 49 -4.29 -2.37 -7.07
C GLY A 49 -5.32 -1.27 -6.87
N ALA A 50 -5.31 -0.61 -5.72
CA ALA A 50 -6.19 0.54 -5.51
C ALA A 50 -5.89 1.63 -6.54
N ASP A 51 -6.90 2.40 -6.90
CA ASP A 51 -6.73 3.48 -7.86
C ASP A 51 -6.23 4.76 -7.19
N GLY A 52 -6.38 4.86 -5.89
CA GLY A 52 -5.86 5.99 -5.14
C GLY A 52 -6.04 5.80 -3.66
N VAL A 53 -5.50 6.74 -2.89
CA VAL A 53 -5.62 6.78 -1.44
C VAL A 53 -5.98 8.19 -1.02
N LEU A 54 -6.72 8.29 0.08
CA LEU A 54 -7.03 9.58 0.70
C LEU A 54 -6.30 9.66 2.03
N ILE A 55 -5.50 10.70 2.18
CA ILE A 55 -4.69 10.90 3.37
C ILE A 55 -5.06 12.27 3.95
N ASN A 56 -5.30 12.32 5.24
CA ASN A 56 -5.64 13.58 5.89
C ASN A 56 -4.82 13.78 7.16
N SER A 57 -5.22 13.14 8.25
CA SER A 57 -4.61 13.39 9.56
C SER A 57 -3.13 13.04 9.58
N ALA A 58 -2.72 12.00 8.84
CA ALA A 58 -1.33 11.58 8.82
C ALA A 58 -0.41 12.70 8.32
N ILE A 59 -0.91 13.53 7.42
CA ILE A 59 -0.15 14.67 6.93
C ILE A 59 -0.35 15.88 7.83
N ALA A 60 -1.62 16.18 8.15
CA ALA A 60 -1.95 17.38 8.90
C ALA A 60 -1.31 17.43 10.28
N LEU A 61 -1.19 16.26 10.94
CA LEU A 61 -0.67 16.18 12.29
C LEU A 61 0.81 15.81 12.35
N ALA A 62 1.47 15.68 11.21
CA ALA A 62 2.89 15.40 11.19
C ALA A 62 3.68 16.61 11.68
N LYS A 63 4.88 16.35 12.23
CA LYS A 63 5.75 17.42 12.66
C LYS A 63 6.16 18.32 11.48
N ASN A 64 6.30 17.74 10.30
CA ASN A 64 6.60 18.47 9.08
C ASN A 64 5.62 18.01 8.02
N PRO A 65 4.43 18.65 7.94
CA PRO A 65 3.40 18.20 7.01
C PRO A 65 3.83 18.24 5.54
N THR A 66 4.61 19.24 5.15
CA THR A 66 5.06 19.35 3.76
C THR A 66 5.93 18.15 3.38
N LEU A 67 6.88 17.80 4.25
CA LEU A 67 7.76 16.68 3.98
C LEU A 67 6.97 15.35 4.02
N MET A 68 6.02 15.25 4.95
CA MET A 68 5.18 14.06 5.03
C MET A 68 4.33 13.90 3.77
N ALA A 69 3.79 15.00 3.23
CA ALA A 69 3.03 14.95 1.99
C ALA A 69 3.90 14.45 0.84
N GLN A 70 5.16 14.91 0.79
CA GLN A 70 6.09 14.43 -0.24
C GLN A 70 6.37 12.94 -0.08
N ALA A 71 6.52 12.47 1.15
CA ALA A 71 6.76 11.05 1.42
C ALA A 71 5.57 10.20 0.96
N PHE A 72 4.35 10.65 1.26
CA PHE A 72 3.15 9.95 0.80
C PHE A 72 3.05 9.93 -0.72
N SER A 73 3.41 11.04 -1.37
CA SER A 73 3.39 11.11 -2.83
C SER A 73 4.34 10.06 -3.44
N LYS A 74 5.55 9.99 -2.92
CA LYS A 74 6.54 9.03 -3.41
C LYS A 74 6.10 7.59 -3.17
N ALA A 75 5.54 7.32 -1.99
CA ALA A 75 5.09 5.98 -1.64
C ALA A 75 3.93 5.53 -2.52
N THR A 76 2.99 6.43 -2.77
CA THR A 76 1.84 6.15 -3.62
C THR A 76 2.29 5.83 -5.03
N GLU A 77 3.21 6.63 -5.55
CA GLU A 77 3.75 6.40 -6.89
C GLU A 77 4.51 5.08 -6.96
N ALA A 78 5.34 4.80 -5.95
CA ALA A 78 6.10 3.55 -5.91
C ALA A 78 5.17 2.34 -5.87
N GLY A 79 4.11 2.41 -5.06
CA GLY A 79 3.15 1.32 -4.97
C GLY A 79 2.43 1.09 -6.29
N ARG A 80 2.06 2.16 -6.98
CA ARG A 80 1.43 2.05 -8.30
C ARG A 80 2.35 1.41 -9.31
N ASP A 81 3.62 1.84 -9.31
CA ASP A 81 4.61 1.27 -10.23
C ASP A 81 4.81 -0.21 -9.96
N ALA A 82 4.86 -0.61 -8.70
CA ALA A 82 5.00 -2.02 -8.33
C ALA A 82 3.81 -2.83 -8.84
N TYR A 83 2.60 -2.32 -8.67
CA TYR A 83 1.40 -2.99 -9.14
C TYR A 83 1.43 -3.17 -10.67
N LEU A 84 1.79 -2.11 -11.39
CA LEU A 84 1.83 -2.14 -12.84
C LEU A 84 2.95 -3.03 -13.38
N SER A 85 4.01 -3.20 -12.59
CA SER A 85 5.15 -4.04 -12.98
C SER A 85 4.92 -5.53 -12.74
N GLY A 86 3.85 -5.89 -12.06
CA GLY A 86 3.58 -7.29 -11.76
C GLY A 86 4.36 -7.77 -10.56
N ARG A 87 3.89 -7.38 -9.37
CA ARG A 87 4.53 -7.72 -8.11
C ARG A 87 4.74 -9.23 -7.99
N LEU A 88 5.91 -9.61 -7.49
CA LEU A 88 6.18 -11.01 -7.17
C LEU A 88 5.33 -11.45 -5.98
N HIS A 89 4.59 -12.52 -6.16
CA HIS A 89 3.73 -13.02 -5.08
C HIS A 89 4.55 -13.72 -4.01
N GLU A 90 4.13 -13.53 -2.77
CA GLU A 90 4.72 -14.21 -1.63
C GLU A 90 4.40 -15.68 -1.69
N LYS A 91 5.39 -16.53 -1.39
CA LYS A 91 5.19 -17.98 -1.39
C LYS A 91 5.27 -18.50 0.03
N PRO A 92 4.43 -19.49 0.38
CA PRO A 92 4.43 -20.02 1.75
C PRO A 92 5.71 -20.75 2.10
N LEU A 93 6.41 -21.31 1.12
CA LEU A 93 7.66 -22.04 1.36
C LEU A 93 8.78 -21.38 0.59
N ALA A 94 9.92 -21.25 1.25
CA ALA A 94 11.10 -20.78 0.58
C ALA A 94 11.49 -21.77 -0.51
N ASN A 95 11.89 -21.26 -1.65
CA ASN A 95 12.36 -22.10 -2.73
C ASN A 95 13.89 -22.20 -2.61
N PRO A 96 14.40 -23.36 -2.21
CA PRO A 96 15.85 -23.49 -1.97
C PRO A 96 16.68 -23.34 -3.22
N SER A 97 16.09 -23.48 -4.38
CA SER A 97 16.81 -23.28 -5.63
C SER A 97 16.89 -21.81 -6.01
N SER A 98 16.28 -20.95 -5.25
CA SER A 98 16.28 -19.54 -5.51
C SER A 98 17.47 -18.92 -4.81
N PRO A 99 18.52 -18.78 -5.46
CA PRO A 99 19.68 -18.12 -4.87
C PRO A 99 19.62 -16.66 -5.06
N LEU A 100 18.98 -16.85 -5.37
CA LEU A 100 19.12 -16.05 -5.52
C LEU A 100 18.62 -15.31 -5.12
N GLU A 101 18.10 -15.52 -4.92
CA GLU A 101 17.69 -15.13 -4.47
C GLU A 101 18.14 -14.37 -3.77
N GLY A 102 18.48 -14.17 -3.82
CA GLY A 102 18.97 -13.71 -3.47
C GLY A 102 19.54 -13.08 -3.35
N VAL A 103 19.85 -13.24 -3.66
CA VAL A 103 20.53 -12.85 -3.76
C VAL A 103 20.74 -11.99 -4.15
N ILE A 104 20.52 -11.73 -4.45
CA ILE A 104 20.73 -11.23 -4.84
C ILE A 104 20.73 -10.32 -4.53
N SER A 105 20.55 -10.29 -4.58
CA SER A 105 20.65 -9.85 -4.51
C SER A 105 20.71 -9.10 -4.14
N ASN A 106 20.64 -8.91 -4.29
CA ASN A 106 20.79 -8.62 -4.18
C ASN A 106 20.82 -8.11 -3.92
N ASN A 107 20.54 -7.89 -4.10
CA ASN A 107 20.68 -7.82 -4.20
C ASN A 107 20.75 -7.56 -4.17
#